data_daec9a8bb58afc731031f56295ccb405
#
_entry.id   daec9a8bb58afc731031f56295ccb405
#
_cell.length_a   1.000
_cell.length_b   1.000
_cell.length_c   1.000
_cell.angle_alpha   90.00
_cell.angle_beta   90.00
_cell.angle_gamma   90.00
#
_symmetry.space_group_name_H-M   'P 1'
#
loop_
_entity.id
_entity.type
_entity.pdbx_description
1 polymer ?
#
loop_
_entity_poly.entity_id
_entity_poly.type
_entity_poly.pdbx_seq_one_letter_code
_entity_poly.pdbx_strand_id
1 'polypeptide(L)'
;LNSKLNMRYAWKYTSKRNKLKNTFDEYFKHVGLPFLKILEEMGVKKNFRKIKNDYDRGSIRNINSITSFPNVLKTISNLKEQNKKLAIFTSKDEKRTKIFLKKFNLRFDHIECGKKTIKGKPFPDQINKILNKLKCSKKQAVYVGDMYHDYLSAKNAKIDFIFAKYGYGGLRILEIKKFINKFEELA
;
A
#
# COMPACT_ATOMS: atom_id res chain seq x y z
N LEU A 1 -7.07 -0.02 3.94
CA LEU A 1 -7.62 1.31 4.24
C LEU A 1 -8.04 2.02 2.94
N ASN A 2 -9.21 2.69 2.97
CA ASN A 2 -9.66 3.54 1.89
C ASN A 2 -9.01 4.93 2.02
N SER A 3 -7.98 5.18 1.24
CA SER A 3 -7.19 6.42 1.28
C SER A 3 -7.26 7.25 -0.02
N LYS A 4 -8.14 6.91 -0.96
CA LYS A 4 -8.23 7.59 -2.27
C LYS A 4 -8.53 9.08 -2.12
N LEU A 5 -9.49 9.43 -1.25
CA LEU A 5 -9.85 10.82 -0.98
C LEU A 5 -8.68 11.59 -0.34
N ASN A 6 -7.96 10.97 0.61
CA ASN A 6 -6.76 11.55 1.19
C ASN A 6 -5.66 11.80 0.15
N MET A 7 -5.44 10.84 -0.74
CA MET A 7 -4.47 11.00 -1.84
C MET A 7 -4.87 12.15 -2.77
N ARG A 8 -6.18 12.32 -3.06
CA ARG A 8 -6.68 13.43 -3.88
C ARG A 8 -6.41 14.79 -3.23
N TYR A 9 -6.68 14.94 -1.94
CA TYR A 9 -6.37 16.18 -1.20
C TYR A 9 -4.86 16.43 -1.13
N ALA A 10 -4.07 15.41 -0.84
CA ALA A 10 -2.62 15.51 -0.81
C ALA A 10 -2.06 15.95 -2.17
N TRP A 11 -2.55 15.36 -3.27
CA TRP A 11 -2.13 15.74 -4.62
C TRP A 11 -2.54 17.17 -4.98
N LYS A 12 -3.79 17.57 -4.70
CA LYS A 12 -4.26 18.94 -4.93
C LYS A 12 -3.39 19.97 -4.20
N TYR A 13 -3.06 19.70 -2.93
CA TYR A 13 -2.17 20.56 -2.15
C TYR A 13 -0.77 20.64 -2.79
N THR A 14 -0.22 19.51 -3.20
CA THR A 14 1.12 19.38 -3.76
C THR A 14 1.24 20.03 -5.13
N SER A 15 0.33 19.73 -6.04
CA SER A 15 0.35 20.26 -7.42
C SER A 15 0.25 21.78 -7.43
N LYS A 16 -0.65 22.36 -6.60
CA LYS A 16 -0.77 23.81 -6.46
C LYS A 16 0.53 24.47 -5.99
N ARG A 17 1.18 23.92 -4.94
CA ARG A 17 2.42 24.49 -4.37
C ARG A 17 3.65 24.35 -5.25
N ASN A 18 3.68 23.34 -6.08
CA ASN A 18 4.83 23.05 -6.95
C ASN A 18 4.54 23.36 -8.43
N LYS A 19 3.41 24.00 -8.73
CA LYS A 19 2.97 24.37 -10.08
C LYS A 19 3.03 23.19 -11.05
N LEU A 20 2.63 21.97 -10.56
CA LEU A 20 2.55 20.78 -11.39
C LEU A 20 1.27 20.83 -12.23
N LYS A 21 1.40 20.54 -13.51
CA LYS A 21 0.25 20.48 -14.44
C LYS A 21 -0.50 19.14 -14.37
N ASN A 22 0.17 18.14 -13.82
CA ASN A 22 -0.37 16.77 -13.72
C ASN A 22 -1.63 16.70 -12.85
N THR A 23 -2.65 16.03 -13.37
CA THR A 23 -3.92 15.82 -12.69
C THR A 23 -3.82 14.75 -11.59
N PHE A 24 -4.85 14.65 -10.74
CA PHE A 24 -4.93 13.56 -9.77
C PHE A 24 -5.09 12.20 -10.46
N ASP A 25 -5.80 12.13 -11.56
CA ASP A 25 -6.06 10.86 -12.25
C ASP A 25 -4.78 10.33 -12.93
N GLU A 26 -3.93 11.23 -13.46
CA GLU A 26 -2.57 10.84 -13.91
C GLU A 26 -1.72 10.31 -12.75
N TYR A 27 -1.70 11.01 -11.61
CA TYR A 27 -1.04 10.52 -10.41
C TYR A 27 -1.58 9.15 -9.97
N PHE A 28 -2.90 8.99 -9.97
CA PHE A 28 -3.56 7.80 -9.46
C PHE A 28 -3.31 6.55 -10.30
N LYS A 29 -3.09 6.69 -11.60
CA LYS A 29 -2.70 5.59 -12.51
C LYS A 29 -1.43 4.86 -12.07
N HIS A 30 -0.51 5.57 -11.41
CA HIS A 30 0.78 5.03 -10.96
C HIS A 30 0.79 4.65 -9.47
N VAL A 31 -0.34 4.76 -8.78
CA VAL A 31 -0.43 4.38 -7.35
C VAL A 31 -0.10 2.90 -7.20
N GLY A 32 0.64 2.57 -6.13
CA GLY A 32 1.24 1.24 -5.91
C GLY A 32 2.76 1.27 -6.04
N LEU A 33 3.30 2.12 -6.92
CA LEU A 33 4.73 2.37 -7.01
C LEU A 33 5.26 3.21 -5.85
N PRO A 34 6.58 3.19 -5.59
CA PRO A 34 7.23 4.17 -4.73
C PRO A 34 6.99 5.61 -5.23
N PHE A 35 6.76 6.56 -4.32
CA PHE A 35 6.34 7.93 -4.68
C PHE A 35 7.28 8.62 -5.68
N LEU A 36 8.60 8.44 -5.53
CA LEU A 36 9.57 9.02 -6.49
C LEU A 36 9.39 8.44 -7.88
N LYS A 37 9.14 7.12 -7.97
CA LYS A 37 8.89 6.46 -9.25
C LYS A 37 7.61 6.98 -9.91
N ILE A 38 6.56 7.25 -9.13
CA ILE A 38 5.34 7.90 -9.64
C ILE A 38 5.67 9.25 -10.28
N LEU A 39 6.48 10.08 -9.62
CA LEU A 39 6.86 11.39 -10.16
C LEU A 39 7.65 11.27 -11.48
N GLU A 40 8.56 10.29 -11.56
CA GLU A 40 9.32 10.00 -12.78
C GLU A 40 8.40 9.59 -13.93
N GLU A 41 7.49 8.65 -13.69
CA GLU A 41 6.49 8.18 -14.68
C GLU A 41 5.57 9.32 -15.16
N MET A 42 5.33 10.32 -14.31
CA MET A 42 4.56 11.51 -14.65
C MET A 42 5.41 12.60 -15.34
N GLY A 43 6.67 12.33 -15.66
CA GLY A 43 7.58 13.27 -16.33
C GLY A 43 8.09 14.41 -15.44
N VAL A 44 7.97 14.31 -14.13
CA VAL A 44 8.56 15.28 -13.19
C VAL A 44 10.07 15.06 -13.13
N LYS A 45 10.86 16.11 -13.41
CA LYS A 45 12.32 16.00 -13.56
C LYS A 45 13.14 16.57 -12.40
N LYS A 46 12.52 17.35 -11.49
CA LYS A 46 13.25 18.06 -10.42
C LYS A 46 12.39 18.26 -9.17
N ASN A 47 13.03 18.75 -8.10
CA ASN A 47 12.37 19.10 -6.84
C ASN A 47 11.67 17.93 -6.12
N PHE A 48 12.04 16.69 -6.38
CA PHE A 48 11.41 15.48 -5.83
C PHE A 48 11.25 15.53 -4.30
N ARG A 49 12.30 15.97 -3.59
CA ARG A 49 12.27 16.07 -2.12
C ARG A 49 11.21 17.05 -1.63
N LYS A 50 11.13 18.23 -2.27
CA LYS A 50 10.14 19.26 -1.92
C LYS A 50 8.72 18.76 -2.22
N ILE A 51 8.52 18.19 -3.40
CA ILE A 51 7.21 17.64 -3.83
C ILE A 51 6.76 16.53 -2.86
N LYS A 52 7.66 15.61 -2.48
CA LYS A 52 7.39 14.56 -1.50
C LYS A 52 6.99 15.14 -0.14
N ASN A 53 7.72 16.13 0.35
CA ASN A 53 7.42 16.76 1.64
C ASN A 53 6.06 17.47 1.62
N ASP A 54 5.71 18.14 0.53
CA ASP A 54 4.41 18.79 0.39
C ASP A 54 3.29 17.75 0.30
N TYR A 55 3.51 16.63 -0.40
CA TYR A 55 2.55 15.54 -0.45
C TYR A 55 2.29 14.92 0.94
N ASP A 56 3.36 14.66 1.69
CA ASP A 56 3.25 14.11 3.04
C ASP A 56 2.50 15.08 3.96
N ARG A 57 2.83 16.38 3.88
CA ARG A 57 2.13 17.42 4.64
C ARG A 57 0.65 17.49 4.27
N GLY A 58 0.32 17.48 2.98
CA GLY A 58 -1.07 17.46 2.49
C GLY A 58 -1.83 16.22 2.95
N SER A 59 -1.19 15.04 2.93
CA SER A 59 -1.77 13.79 3.40
C SER A 59 -2.04 13.80 4.91
N ILE A 60 -1.10 14.30 5.72
CA ILE A 60 -1.27 14.37 7.18
C ILE A 60 -2.36 15.37 7.56
N ARG A 61 -2.42 16.53 6.93
CA ARG A 61 -3.47 17.54 7.17
C ARG A 61 -4.88 17.01 6.93
N ASN A 62 -5.02 16.08 5.99
CA ASN A 62 -6.30 15.50 5.61
C ASN A 62 -6.47 14.05 6.12
N ILE A 63 -5.83 13.70 7.23
CA ILE A 63 -5.85 12.33 7.75
C ILE A 63 -7.26 11.81 8.04
N ASN A 64 -8.19 12.69 8.40
CA ASN A 64 -9.57 12.33 8.70
C ASN A 64 -10.35 11.84 7.46
N SER A 65 -9.88 12.15 6.25
CA SER A 65 -10.45 11.62 5.02
C SER A 65 -10.09 10.16 4.72
N ILE A 66 -9.24 9.53 5.54
CA ILE A 66 -8.95 8.09 5.44
C ILE A 66 -9.96 7.33 6.27
N THR A 67 -10.58 6.32 5.67
CA THR A 67 -11.50 5.38 6.32
C THR A 67 -10.98 3.95 6.21
N SER A 68 -11.55 3.03 6.97
CA SER A 68 -11.41 1.61 6.70
C SER A 68 -12.39 1.17 5.61
N PHE A 69 -12.06 0.13 4.85
CA PHE A 69 -13.10 -0.61 4.14
C PHE A 69 -14.00 -1.34 5.16
N PRO A 70 -15.23 -1.70 4.78
CA PRO A 70 -16.14 -2.42 5.67
C PRO A 70 -15.47 -3.65 6.31
N ASN A 71 -15.77 -3.91 7.56
CA ASN A 71 -15.35 -5.07 8.36
C ASN A 71 -13.83 -5.30 8.50
N VAL A 72 -12.95 -4.46 7.92
CA VAL A 72 -11.48 -4.65 7.98
C VAL A 72 -10.97 -4.75 9.42
N LEU A 73 -11.45 -3.91 10.32
CA LEU A 73 -10.98 -3.90 11.70
C LEU A 73 -11.39 -5.18 12.43
N LYS A 74 -12.65 -5.60 12.26
CA LYS A 74 -13.19 -6.86 12.83
C LYS A 74 -12.43 -8.07 12.29
N THR A 75 -12.24 -8.15 10.97
CA THR A 75 -11.53 -9.27 10.33
C THR A 75 -10.07 -9.37 10.82
N ILE A 76 -9.37 -8.24 10.99
CA ILE A 76 -8.01 -8.23 11.56
C ILE A 76 -8.02 -8.78 13.00
N SER A 77 -9.02 -8.44 13.82
CA SER A 77 -9.18 -9.01 15.17
C SER A 77 -9.37 -10.52 15.12
N ASN A 78 -10.33 -10.99 14.33
CA ASN A 78 -10.62 -12.43 14.17
C ASN A 78 -9.39 -13.23 13.71
N LEU A 79 -8.64 -12.71 12.74
CA LEU A 79 -7.41 -13.37 12.27
C LEU A 79 -6.36 -13.48 13.38
N LYS A 80 -6.25 -12.48 14.26
CA LYS A 80 -5.35 -12.54 15.43
C LYS A 80 -5.83 -13.55 16.47
N GLU A 81 -7.11 -13.59 16.75
CA GLU A 81 -7.72 -14.59 17.65
C GLU A 81 -7.47 -16.03 17.15
N GLN A 82 -7.41 -16.21 15.82
CA GLN A 82 -6.99 -17.44 15.17
C GLN A 82 -5.47 -17.66 15.16
N ASN A 83 -4.69 -16.88 15.94
CA ASN A 83 -3.22 -16.94 16.00
C ASN A 83 -2.52 -16.73 14.63
N LYS A 84 -3.16 -16.04 13.67
CA LYS A 84 -2.50 -15.69 12.41
C LYS A 84 -1.51 -14.54 12.62
N LYS A 85 -0.29 -14.69 12.10
CA LYS A 85 0.70 -13.62 12.06
C LYS A 85 0.34 -12.63 10.96
N LEU A 86 0.22 -11.35 11.28
CA LEU A 86 -0.19 -10.31 10.36
C LEU A 86 0.94 -9.33 10.09
N ALA A 87 1.23 -9.07 8.82
CA ALA A 87 2.23 -8.08 8.43
C ALA A 87 1.71 -7.10 7.39
N ILE A 88 2.35 -5.94 7.32
CA ILE A 88 2.13 -4.93 6.27
C ILE A 88 3.35 -4.83 5.38
N PHE A 89 3.10 -4.84 4.07
CA PHE A 89 4.04 -4.39 3.06
C PHE A 89 3.43 -3.22 2.28
N THR A 90 4.04 -2.03 2.37
CA THR A 90 3.51 -0.81 1.76
C THR A 90 4.59 0.05 1.13
N SER A 91 4.27 0.68 -0.02
CA SER A 91 5.13 1.71 -0.63
C SER A 91 5.08 3.06 0.11
N LYS A 92 4.18 3.22 1.09
CA LYS A 92 4.15 4.41 1.95
C LYS A 92 5.38 4.44 2.85
N ASP A 93 5.83 5.64 3.20
CA ASP A 93 6.89 5.80 4.19
C ASP A 93 6.44 5.43 5.61
N GLU A 94 7.40 5.14 6.46
CA GLU A 94 7.17 4.66 7.81
C GLU A 94 6.39 5.66 8.68
N LYS A 95 6.72 6.97 8.57
CA LYS A 95 6.07 8.03 9.35
C LYS A 95 4.56 8.06 9.09
N ARG A 96 4.14 8.11 7.83
CA ARG A 96 2.71 8.11 7.47
C ARG A 96 2.04 6.79 7.83
N THR A 97 2.72 5.67 7.61
CA THR A 97 2.19 4.36 7.97
C THR A 97 1.88 4.27 9.45
N LYS A 98 2.80 4.69 10.33
CA LYS A 98 2.57 4.73 11.78
C LYS A 98 1.39 5.61 12.18
N ILE A 99 1.27 6.81 11.57
CA ILE A 99 0.15 7.72 11.83
C ILE A 99 -1.19 7.06 11.45
N PHE A 100 -1.25 6.39 10.29
CA PHE A 100 -2.48 5.73 9.84
C PHE A 100 -2.86 4.54 10.72
N LEU A 101 -1.89 3.72 11.12
CA LEU A 101 -2.14 2.59 12.02
C LEU A 101 -2.62 3.06 13.39
N LYS A 102 -2.02 4.14 13.93
CA LYS A 102 -2.46 4.73 15.20
C LYS A 102 -3.90 5.24 15.12
N LYS A 103 -4.29 5.89 14.01
CA LYS A 103 -5.67 6.38 13.81
C LYS A 103 -6.71 5.27 13.94
N PHE A 104 -6.43 4.06 13.47
CA PHE A 104 -7.35 2.92 13.47
C PHE A 104 -7.06 1.91 14.59
N ASN A 105 -6.16 2.25 15.52
CA ASN A 105 -5.70 1.34 16.59
C ASN A 105 -5.26 -0.04 16.05
N LEU A 106 -4.60 -0.06 14.89
CA LEU A 106 -4.14 -1.28 14.24
C LEU A 106 -2.72 -1.63 14.65
N ARG A 107 -2.52 -2.89 15.05
CA ARG A 107 -1.20 -3.45 15.38
C ARG A 107 -0.94 -4.64 14.46
N PHE A 108 0.31 -4.78 14.02
CA PHE A 108 0.78 -5.87 13.17
C PHE A 108 2.07 -6.42 13.75
N ASP A 109 2.34 -7.72 13.51
CA ASP A 109 3.54 -8.40 13.99
C ASP A 109 4.79 -7.89 13.28
N HIS A 110 4.67 -7.45 12.03
CA HIS A 110 5.75 -6.79 11.31
C HIS A 110 5.23 -5.78 10.27
N ILE A 111 6.03 -4.74 9.99
CA ILE A 111 5.70 -3.69 9.03
C ILE A 111 6.93 -3.38 8.19
N GLU A 112 6.84 -3.58 6.89
CA GLU A 112 7.82 -3.11 5.91
C GLU A 112 7.25 -1.96 5.10
N CYS A 113 7.92 -0.82 5.20
CA CYS A 113 7.58 0.41 4.48
C CYS A 113 8.54 0.66 3.32
N GLY A 114 8.14 1.47 2.36
CA GLY A 114 9.01 1.94 1.29
C GLY A 114 10.24 2.65 1.85
N LYS A 115 11.43 2.15 1.53
CA LYS A 115 12.74 2.71 1.89
C LYS A 115 13.54 3.01 0.63
N LYS A 116 14.40 4.04 0.69
CA LYS A 116 15.27 4.39 -0.44
C LYS A 116 16.32 3.31 -0.75
N THR A 117 16.73 2.56 0.26
CA THR A 117 17.85 1.59 0.21
C THR A 117 17.43 0.17 -0.13
N ILE A 118 16.14 -0.12 -0.20
CA ILE A 118 15.60 -1.46 -0.48
C ILE A 118 14.67 -1.36 -1.68
N LYS A 119 14.85 -2.26 -2.64
CA LYS A 119 13.95 -2.37 -3.80
C LYS A 119 12.53 -2.62 -3.31
N GLY A 120 11.64 -1.67 -3.64
CA GLY A 120 10.21 -1.77 -3.36
C GLY A 120 9.49 -2.67 -4.36
N LYS A 121 8.16 -2.66 -4.36
CA LYS A 121 7.36 -3.38 -5.35
C LYS A 121 7.79 -3.02 -6.78
N PRO A 122 7.94 -3.99 -7.66
CA PRO A 122 7.51 -5.41 -7.60
C PRO A 122 8.56 -6.40 -7.08
N PHE A 123 9.65 -5.97 -6.46
CA PHE A 123 10.72 -6.85 -5.99
C PHE A 123 10.31 -7.63 -4.73
N PRO A 124 10.82 -8.87 -4.53
CA PRO A 124 10.42 -9.76 -3.44
C PRO A 124 11.12 -9.47 -2.10
N ASP A 125 12.11 -8.60 -2.08
CA ASP A 125 13.05 -8.40 -0.97
C ASP A 125 12.34 -8.13 0.36
N GLN A 126 11.35 -7.24 0.35
CA GLN A 126 10.61 -6.88 1.57
C GLN A 126 9.69 -8.00 2.04
N ILE A 127 9.10 -8.78 1.12
CA ILE A 127 8.31 -9.97 1.48
C ILE A 127 9.22 -11.01 2.13
N ASN A 128 10.37 -11.31 1.53
CA ASN A 128 11.33 -12.27 2.09
C ASN A 128 11.80 -11.83 3.49
N LYS A 129 12.01 -10.53 3.69
CA LYS A 129 12.36 -9.97 5.00
C LYS A 129 11.24 -10.16 6.03
N ILE A 130 9.98 -9.95 5.64
CA ILE A 130 8.81 -10.21 6.49
C ILE A 130 8.76 -11.69 6.90
N LEU A 131 8.90 -12.61 5.94
CA LEU A 131 8.88 -14.05 6.19
C LEU A 131 9.96 -14.46 7.21
N ASN A 132 11.19 -13.98 7.02
CA ASN A 132 12.29 -14.23 7.94
C ASN A 132 12.00 -13.68 9.35
N LYS A 133 11.50 -12.45 9.46
CA LYS A 133 11.15 -11.83 10.76
C LYS A 133 10.04 -12.58 11.49
N LEU A 134 9.05 -13.06 10.76
CA LEU A 134 7.93 -13.82 11.32
C LEU A 134 8.25 -15.31 11.49
N LYS A 135 9.42 -15.77 11.06
CA LYS A 135 9.80 -17.21 11.04
C LYS A 135 8.71 -18.03 10.35
N CYS A 136 8.31 -17.60 9.15
CA CYS A 136 7.23 -18.18 8.38
C CYS A 136 7.76 -18.67 7.03
N SER A 137 7.40 -19.89 6.62
CA SER A 137 7.75 -20.40 5.31
C SER A 137 6.88 -19.79 4.20
N LYS A 138 7.35 -19.86 2.97
CA LYS A 138 6.62 -19.35 1.79
C LYS A 138 5.26 -20.04 1.62
N LYS A 139 5.16 -21.32 1.92
CA LYS A 139 3.92 -22.12 1.82
C LYS A 139 2.88 -21.74 2.88
N GLN A 140 3.29 -21.11 3.98
CA GLN A 140 2.41 -20.67 5.07
C GLN A 140 1.99 -19.21 4.93
N ALA A 141 2.44 -18.52 3.89
CA ALA A 141 2.19 -17.09 3.70
C ALA A 141 1.33 -16.83 2.47
N VAL A 142 0.45 -15.86 2.61
CA VAL A 142 -0.34 -15.30 1.51
C VAL A 142 -0.21 -13.79 1.50
N TYR A 143 -0.07 -13.20 0.32
CA TYR A 143 -0.09 -11.75 0.15
C TYR A 143 -1.46 -11.30 -0.37
N VAL A 144 -2.13 -10.43 0.36
CA VAL A 144 -3.39 -9.82 -0.05
C VAL A 144 -3.12 -8.42 -0.57
N GLY A 145 -3.47 -8.15 -1.80
CA GLY A 145 -3.22 -6.86 -2.45
C GLY A 145 -4.22 -6.56 -3.56
N ASP A 146 -4.26 -5.30 -3.98
CA ASP A 146 -5.21 -4.81 -4.97
C ASP A 146 -4.56 -4.25 -6.24
N MET A 147 -3.23 -4.17 -6.27
CA MET A 147 -2.48 -3.58 -7.39
C MET A 147 -1.66 -4.64 -8.13
N TYR A 148 -1.39 -4.40 -9.42
CA TYR A 148 -0.53 -5.25 -10.23
C TYR A 148 0.86 -5.47 -9.61
N HIS A 149 1.43 -4.42 -9.04
CA HIS A 149 2.72 -4.52 -8.36
C HIS A 149 2.68 -5.37 -7.08
N ASP A 150 1.52 -5.53 -6.44
CA ASP A 150 1.33 -6.46 -5.32
C ASP A 150 1.41 -7.91 -5.81
N TYR A 151 0.68 -8.21 -6.88
CA TYR A 151 0.73 -9.52 -7.53
C TYR A 151 2.15 -9.88 -7.97
N LEU A 152 2.84 -8.98 -8.68
CA LEU A 152 4.22 -9.23 -9.10
C LEU A 152 5.16 -9.47 -7.91
N SER A 153 4.99 -8.71 -6.81
CA SER A 153 5.80 -8.91 -5.60
C SER A 153 5.59 -10.30 -5.00
N ALA A 154 4.34 -10.78 -4.93
CA ALA A 154 4.02 -12.12 -4.43
C ALA A 154 4.57 -13.21 -5.37
N LYS A 155 4.37 -13.06 -6.68
CA LYS A 155 4.89 -13.97 -7.72
C LYS A 155 6.41 -14.09 -7.63
N ASN A 156 7.11 -12.96 -7.53
CA ASN A 156 8.57 -12.92 -7.42
C ASN A 156 9.08 -13.50 -6.09
N ALA A 157 8.32 -13.34 -5.00
CA ALA A 157 8.63 -13.96 -3.71
C ALA A 157 8.26 -15.45 -3.66
N LYS A 158 7.52 -15.96 -4.65
CA LYS A 158 7.01 -17.33 -4.72
C LYS A 158 6.09 -17.66 -3.52
N ILE A 159 5.18 -16.75 -3.21
CA ILE A 159 4.11 -16.96 -2.21
C ILE A 159 2.73 -16.82 -2.88
N ASP A 160 1.71 -17.36 -2.24
CA ASP A 160 0.33 -17.23 -2.70
C ASP A 160 -0.11 -15.75 -2.70
N PHE A 161 -0.98 -15.41 -3.66
CA PHE A 161 -1.57 -14.09 -3.78
C PHE A 161 -3.10 -14.18 -3.80
N ILE A 162 -3.75 -13.29 -3.05
CA ILE A 162 -5.20 -13.07 -3.08
C ILE A 162 -5.47 -11.66 -3.57
N PHE A 163 -6.21 -11.53 -4.65
CA PHE A 163 -6.59 -10.23 -5.20
C PHE A 163 -7.79 -9.63 -4.46
N ALA A 164 -7.60 -8.44 -3.89
CA ALA A 164 -8.63 -7.67 -3.20
C ALA A 164 -9.41 -6.82 -4.21
N LYS A 165 -10.49 -7.34 -4.79
CA LYS A 165 -11.29 -6.66 -5.84
C LYS A 165 -11.93 -5.34 -5.38
N TYR A 166 -12.16 -5.18 -4.08
CA TYR A 166 -12.70 -3.95 -3.49
C TYR A 166 -11.68 -2.79 -3.43
N GLY A 167 -10.43 -3.04 -3.78
CA GLY A 167 -9.36 -2.04 -3.79
C GLY A 167 -9.40 -1.09 -4.98
N TYR A 168 -8.24 -0.56 -5.36
CA TYR A 168 -8.13 0.47 -6.41
C TYR A 168 -7.69 -0.08 -7.76
N GLY A 169 -7.08 -1.25 -7.78
CA GLY A 169 -6.57 -1.88 -9.00
C GLY A 169 -7.70 -2.59 -9.76
N GLY A 170 -8.04 -2.07 -10.93
CA GLY A 170 -8.93 -2.74 -11.88
C GLY A 170 -8.18 -3.85 -12.63
N LEU A 171 -7.66 -4.86 -11.92
CA LEU A 171 -6.85 -5.90 -12.54
C LEU A 171 -7.71 -6.86 -13.36
N ARG A 172 -7.52 -6.83 -14.66
CA ARG A 172 -7.90 -7.90 -15.57
C ARG A 172 -6.67 -8.79 -15.80
N ILE A 173 -6.16 -9.45 -14.76
CA ILE A 173 -5.07 -10.40 -14.92
C ILE A 173 -5.68 -11.79 -15.01
N LEU A 174 -5.64 -12.39 -16.19
CA LEU A 174 -6.13 -13.75 -16.45
C LEU A 174 -5.46 -14.83 -15.55
N GLU A 175 -4.28 -14.52 -15.01
CA GLU A 175 -3.52 -15.43 -14.16
C GLU A 175 -3.94 -15.44 -12.67
N ILE A 176 -4.75 -14.49 -12.20
CA ILE A 176 -5.16 -14.43 -10.79
C ILE A 176 -6.37 -15.32 -10.56
N LYS A 177 -6.12 -16.48 -9.93
CA LYS A 177 -7.17 -17.48 -9.62
C LYS A 177 -7.87 -17.22 -8.28
N LYS A 178 -7.19 -16.59 -7.31
CA LYS A 178 -7.73 -16.36 -5.96
C LYS A 178 -8.06 -14.88 -5.76
N PHE A 179 -9.29 -14.55 -5.42
CA PHE A 179 -9.72 -13.19 -5.14
C PHE A 179 -10.77 -13.14 -4.02
N ILE A 180 -10.91 -11.97 -3.43
CA ILE A 180 -11.98 -11.64 -2.47
C ILE A 180 -12.69 -10.36 -2.91
N ASN A 181 -14.01 -10.32 -2.74
CA ASN A 181 -14.83 -9.14 -3.00
C ASN A 181 -14.93 -8.23 -1.76
N LYS A 182 -14.75 -8.83 -0.57
CA LYS A 182 -14.75 -8.15 0.72
C LYS A 182 -13.62 -8.69 1.59
N PHE A 183 -13.07 -7.83 2.46
CA PHE A 183 -11.94 -8.23 3.31
C PHE A 183 -12.31 -9.34 4.32
N GLU A 184 -13.55 -9.38 4.75
CA GLU A 184 -14.08 -10.38 5.68
C GLU A 184 -14.04 -11.82 5.17
N GLU A 185 -13.89 -12.02 3.88
CA GLU A 185 -13.73 -13.36 3.27
C GLU A 185 -12.37 -14.01 3.60
N LEU A 186 -11.50 -13.32 4.34
CA LEU A 186 -10.21 -13.83 4.82
C LEU A 186 -10.28 -14.54 6.17
N ALA A 187 -11.37 -14.40 6.92
CA ALA A 187 -11.50 -14.88 8.31
C ALA A 187 -12.44 -16.07 8.42
#